data_55af9bcb5967c72c86ca0349471dae76
#
_entry.id   55af9bcb5967c72c86ca0349471dae76
#
_cell.length_a   1.000
_cell.length_b   1.000
_cell.length_c   1.000
_cell.angle_alpha   90.00
_cell.angle_beta   90.00
_cell.angle_gamma   90.00
#
_symmetry.space_group_name_H-M   'P 1'
#
loop_
_entity.id
_entity.type
_entity.pdbx_description
1 polymer ?
#
loop_
_entity_poly.entity_id
_entity_poly.type
_entity_poly.pdbx_seq_one_letter_code
_entity_poly.pdbx_strand_id
1 'polypeptide(L)'
;MSVALSEDRAVDPAPDDVIVAPVRRTPVTARLGAFGAILLGTALIAIHGALYGHWIMDDAAITFGYARNVAHGLGPVLQPGAQPVEGYSNPTWLALLALGALTGLFDHGTIFGIPDYVLFPKALGIVCCGVVLTLCYFTAKVLTRRPRLATLITGGALAAMPSFVIWIVSGLENPIYAVFVTGIATVLTRAIAVDRLLNPRTALTAGLLAAGAGLTRPDGVIYAGAFVLVALLFLRRDRIGQTAIACLVSVAGFAVPYGAYLAYRWVTFHRLIPNTAVAKNQPLPELADLGKASALVTYVGWATALLLVGLVAAALAQQTRVRPSFAGLLVPLGLAVLAFCVLQSDWMGEYRFATPIWALGALAGGVTLTMVWDAARARARTLLVLGVVVAGALSLVQFKAAGQSWQANVKTPMCVVVERDARTMNGMADILGRDDLSAGVIDLGGESMASRLRLVDLAGLGDAKIADYLGRDDIAGLRDYTFTVAKPDIITFIGTWEATLGFDRDPRFAQDYALVYHSTQSWPGILLSYNNVGYWVRKDAVPTPAKLAELQTYTQARVEPILQRNTTANRRDCGPVLRPGQTR
;
A
#
# COMPACT_ATOMS: atom_id res chain seq x y z
N MET A 1 -50.97 45.91 67.57
CA MET A 1 -51.05 45.75 66.16
C MET A 1 -49.68 45.38 65.67
N SER A 2 -49.41 44.04 65.56
CA SER A 2 -48.11 43.50 65.20
C SER A 2 -48.31 42.68 63.96
N VAL A 3 -47.64 43.03 62.88
CA VAL A 3 -47.66 42.32 61.60
C VAL A 3 -46.38 41.47 61.55
N ALA A 4 -46.60 40.15 61.53
CA ALA A 4 -45.53 39.17 61.29
C ALA A 4 -45.27 39.04 59.82
N LEU A 5 -44.00 39.25 59.38
CA LEU A 5 -43.50 38.90 58.04
C LEU A 5 -43.04 37.46 58.07
N SER A 6 -43.64 36.60 57.29
CA SER A 6 -43.18 35.25 57.02
C SER A 6 -42.12 35.28 55.94
N GLU A 7 -40.90 34.86 56.26
CA GLU A 7 -39.82 34.59 55.28
C GLU A 7 -40.15 33.29 54.54
N ASP A 8 -40.46 33.41 53.26
CA ASP A 8 -40.52 32.31 52.31
C ASP A 8 -39.06 31.88 51.96
N ARG A 9 -38.62 30.75 52.49
CA ARG A 9 -37.40 30.07 52.04
C ARG A 9 -37.68 29.41 50.70
N ALA A 10 -37.09 29.97 49.65
CA ALA A 10 -36.96 29.28 48.40
C ALA A 10 -36.20 27.98 48.55
N VAL A 11 -36.83 26.85 48.30
CA VAL A 11 -36.22 25.54 48.23
C VAL A 11 -35.46 25.46 46.92
N ASP A 12 -34.11 25.34 46.99
CA ASP A 12 -33.27 25.04 45.83
C ASP A 12 -33.78 23.76 45.13
N PRO A 13 -33.97 23.75 43.82
CA PRO A 13 -34.31 22.53 43.13
C PRO A 13 -33.12 21.55 43.18
N ALA A 14 -33.38 20.31 43.57
CA ALA A 14 -32.43 19.21 43.58
C ALA A 14 -31.74 19.08 42.20
N PRO A 15 -30.45 18.70 42.17
CA PRO A 15 -29.72 18.55 40.92
C PRO A 15 -30.43 17.52 40.02
N ASP A 16 -30.76 17.96 38.80
CA ASP A 16 -31.39 17.13 37.77
C ASP A 16 -30.68 15.78 37.68
N ASP A 17 -31.39 14.74 38.02
CA ASP A 17 -31.01 13.35 37.72
C ASP A 17 -30.68 13.26 36.25
N VAL A 18 -29.41 13.05 35.94
CA VAL A 18 -28.95 12.73 34.58
C VAL A 18 -29.59 11.42 34.20
N ILE A 19 -30.75 11.48 33.57
CA ILE A 19 -31.40 10.34 32.95
C ILE A 19 -30.45 9.84 31.87
N VAL A 20 -29.61 8.87 32.22
CA VAL A 20 -28.85 8.08 31.27
C VAL A 20 -29.88 7.36 30.40
N ALA A 21 -30.13 7.93 29.22
CA ALA A 21 -31.07 7.34 28.27
C ALA A 21 -30.65 5.86 28.04
N PRO A 22 -31.55 4.90 28.22
CA PRO A 22 -31.23 3.50 28.06
C PRO A 22 -30.63 3.27 26.68
N VAL A 23 -29.50 2.56 26.62
CA VAL A 23 -28.84 2.17 25.37
C VAL A 23 -29.89 1.40 24.52
N ARG A 24 -30.60 2.09 23.65
CA ARG A 24 -31.57 1.48 22.75
C ARG A 24 -30.82 0.46 21.92
N ARG A 25 -31.07 -0.83 22.17
CA ARG A 25 -30.56 -1.93 21.34
C ARG A 25 -30.99 -1.62 19.89
N THR A 26 -30.01 -1.44 19.01
CA THR A 26 -30.26 -1.26 17.56
C THR A 26 -31.11 -2.45 17.08
N PRO A 27 -32.27 -2.23 16.43
CA PRO A 27 -33.13 -3.31 15.98
C PRO A 27 -32.36 -4.23 15.02
N VAL A 28 -32.65 -5.53 15.04
CA VAL A 28 -31.97 -6.56 14.22
C VAL A 28 -31.96 -6.17 12.74
N THR A 29 -33.09 -5.65 12.22
CA THR A 29 -33.22 -5.14 10.84
C THR A 29 -32.22 -4.03 10.52
N ALA A 30 -31.87 -3.19 11.51
CA ALA A 30 -30.88 -2.14 11.34
C ALA A 30 -29.45 -2.69 11.25
N ARG A 31 -29.14 -3.78 11.97
CA ARG A 31 -27.84 -4.46 11.90
C ARG A 31 -27.71 -5.23 10.60
N LEU A 32 -28.73 -5.96 10.17
CA LEU A 32 -28.76 -6.68 8.90
C LEU A 32 -28.57 -5.73 7.71
N GLY A 33 -29.25 -4.56 7.72
CA GLY A 33 -29.08 -3.57 6.64
C GLY A 33 -27.68 -2.92 6.62
N ALA A 34 -27.01 -2.78 7.79
CA ALA A 34 -25.63 -2.31 7.82
C ALA A 34 -24.66 -3.36 7.27
N PHE A 35 -24.82 -4.62 7.72
CA PHE A 35 -24.05 -5.74 7.20
C PHE A 35 -24.21 -5.90 5.68
N GLY A 36 -25.47 -5.80 5.17
CA GLY A 36 -25.74 -5.85 3.73
C GLY A 36 -25.06 -4.74 2.94
N ALA A 37 -25.01 -3.50 3.48
CA ALA A 37 -24.31 -2.40 2.83
C ALA A 37 -22.79 -2.63 2.75
N ILE A 38 -22.19 -3.11 3.84
CA ILE A 38 -20.76 -3.44 3.90
C ILE A 38 -20.45 -4.59 2.93
N LEU A 39 -21.22 -5.68 3.00
CA LEU A 39 -21.02 -6.86 2.16
C LEU A 39 -21.14 -6.52 0.68
N LEU A 40 -22.17 -5.74 0.28
CA LEU A 40 -22.35 -5.34 -1.11
C LEU A 40 -21.19 -4.48 -1.61
N GLY A 41 -20.76 -3.47 -0.83
CA GLY A 41 -19.58 -2.65 -1.19
C GLY A 41 -18.31 -3.49 -1.34
N THR A 42 -18.07 -4.42 -0.40
CA THR A 42 -16.91 -5.35 -0.45
C THR A 42 -17.01 -6.28 -1.68
N ALA A 43 -18.19 -6.82 -1.97
CA ALA A 43 -18.40 -7.69 -3.13
C ALA A 43 -18.16 -6.95 -4.46
N LEU A 44 -18.61 -5.69 -4.57
CA LEU A 44 -18.36 -4.88 -5.76
C LEU A 44 -16.86 -4.63 -5.97
N ILE A 45 -16.10 -4.35 -4.89
CA ILE A 45 -14.64 -4.22 -4.95
C ILE A 45 -14.00 -5.56 -5.38
N ALA A 46 -14.45 -6.69 -4.82
CA ALA A 46 -13.94 -8.01 -5.17
C ALA A 46 -14.23 -8.38 -6.64
N ILE A 47 -15.44 -8.08 -7.14
CA ILE A 47 -15.83 -8.31 -8.55
C ILE A 47 -14.93 -7.49 -9.49
N HIS A 48 -14.70 -6.20 -9.20
CA HIS A 48 -13.76 -5.40 -9.99
C HIS A 48 -12.33 -5.95 -9.89
N GLY A 49 -11.88 -6.33 -8.68
CA GLY A 49 -10.56 -6.94 -8.47
C GLY A 49 -10.34 -8.23 -9.27
N ALA A 50 -11.40 -9.03 -9.45
CA ALA A 50 -11.35 -10.25 -10.24
C ALA A 50 -11.02 -10.00 -11.74
N LEU A 51 -11.28 -8.80 -12.26
CA LEU A 51 -10.92 -8.43 -13.63
C LEU A 51 -9.41 -8.38 -13.88
N TYR A 52 -8.60 -8.27 -12.80
CA TYR A 52 -7.14 -8.28 -12.87
C TYR A 52 -6.55 -9.70 -12.76
N GLY A 53 -7.40 -10.72 -12.63
CA GLY A 53 -7.00 -12.15 -12.63
C GLY A 53 -6.01 -12.50 -11.54
N HIS A 54 -5.03 -13.34 -11.88
CA HIS A 54 -3.99 -13.82 -10.96
C HIS A 54 -2.77 -12.91 -10.88
N TRP A 55 -2.81 -11.72 -11.47
CA TRP A 55 -1.71 -10.77 -11.39
C TRP A 55 -1.34 -10.43 -9.94
N ILE A 56 -0.05 -10.53 -9.65
CA ILE A 56 0.63 -10.06 -8.44
C ILE A 56 1.76 -9.13 -8.89
N MET A 57 1.95 -8.02 -8.19
CA MET A 57 3.06 -7.11 -8.42
C MET A 57 4.39 -7.75 -8.01
N ASP A 58 5.45 -7.60 -8.80
CA ASP A 58 6.75 -8.20 -8.51
C ASP A 58 7.30 -7.74 -7.14
N ASP A 59 7.25 -6.46 -6.84
CA ASP A 59 7.70 -5.93 -5.54
C ASP A 59 6.97 -6.58 -4.33
N ALA A 60 5.72 -7.06 -4.51
CA ALA A 60 5.04 -7.80 -3.45
C ALA A 60 5.73 -9.13 -3.16
N ALA A 61 6.27 -9.77 -4.19
CA ALA A 61 6.95 -11.05 -4.05
C ALA A 61 8.27 -10.94 -3.27
N ILE A 62 8.89 -9.76 -3.20
CA ILE A 62 10.02 -9.52 -2.29
C ILE A 62 9.56 -9.81 -0.85
N THR A 63 8.45 -9.20 -0.41
CA THR A 63 7.90 -9.44 0.92
C THR A 63 7.45 -10.89 1.10
N PHE A 64 6.96 -11.56 0.04
CA PHE A 64 6.59 -12.98 0.06
C PHE A 64 7.80 -13.87 0.37
N GLY A 65 8.94 -13.63 -0.27
CA GLY A 65 10.19 -14.35 -0.01
C GLY A 65 10.64 -14.20 1.45
N TYR A 66 10.62 -12.98 1.97
CA TYR A 66 10.94 -12.73 3.39
C TYR A 66 9.94 -13.40 4.33
N ALA A 67 8.64 -13.33 4.05
CA ALA A 67 7.61 -13.95 4.89
C ALA A 67 7.76 -15.48 4.94
N ARG A 68 8.05 -16.10 3.79
CA ARG A 68 8.41 -17.52 3.66
C ARG A 68 9.59 -17.87 4.55
N ASN A 69 10.70 -17.14 4.43
CA ASN A 69 11.92 -17.42 5.17
C ASN A 69 11.73 -17.24 6.69
N VAL A 70 11.00 -16.21 7.11
CA VAL A 70 10.63 -16.02 8.52
C VAL A 70 9.77 -17.17 9.03
N ALA A 71 8.78 -17.62 8.27
CA ALA A 71 7.91 -18.73 8.67
C ALA A 71 8.66 -20.07 8.77
N HIS A 72 9.70 -20.26 7.98
CA HIS A 72 10.56 -21.44 8.05
C HIS A 72 11.71 -21.33 9.09
N GLY A 73 11.73 -20.26 9.90
CA GLY A 73 12.74 -20.06 10.94
C GLY A 73 14.13 -19.63 10.42
N LEU A 74 14.24 -19.26 9.15
CA LEU A 74 15.49 -18.78 8.54
C LEU A 74 15.78 -17.30 8.89
N GLY A 75 14.81 -16.62 9.49
CA GLY A 75 14.91 -15.20 9.82
C GLY A 75 14.59 -14.27 8.64
N PRO A 76 14.79 -12.94 8.84
CA PRO A 76 14.47 -11.92 7.85
C PRO A 76 15.57 -11.79 6.78
N VAL A 77 15.74 -12.84 5.99
CA VAL A 77 16.73 -12.96 4.91
C VAL A 77 16.04 -13.07 3.55
N LEU A 78 16.68 -12.58 2.51
CA LEU A 78 16.17 -12.66 1.14
C LEU A 78 16.14 -14.11 0.63
N GLN A 79 17.21 -14.87 0.93
CA GLN A 79 17.38 -16.27 0.55
C GLN A 79 18.02 -17.05 1.71
N PRO A 80 17.85 -18.38 1.76
CA PRO A 80 18.59 -19.23 2.70
C PRO A 80 20.09 -18.98 2.63
N GLY A 81 20.72 -18.77 3.79
CA GLY A 81 22.17 -18.50 3.90
C GLY A 81 22.60 -17.07 3.57
N ALA A 82 21.70 -16.19 3.13
CA ALA A 82 22.01 -14.78 2.95
C ALA A 82 22.15 -14.04 4.28
N GLN A 83 22.91 -12.94 4.28
CA GLN A 83 22.98 -12.05 5.43
C GLN A 83 21.62 -11.34 5.65
N PRO A 84 21.22 -11.08 6.90
CA PRO A 84 20.03 -10.31 7.19
C PRO A 84 20.12 -8.89 6.61
N VAL A 85 19.20 -8.57 5.70
CA VAL A 85 19.03 -7.24 5.12
C VAL A 85 17.54 -6.95 5.08
N GLU A 86 17.11 -5.76 5.50
CA GLU A 86 15.69 -5.38 5.47
C GLU A 86 15.29 -4.92 4.05
N GLY A 87 15.11 -5.88 3.14
CA GLY A 87 14.67 -5.63 1.76
C GLY A 87 13.16 -5.35 1.63
N TYR A 88 12.44 -5.26 2.73
CA TYR A 88 11.03 -4.89 2.82
C TYR A 88 10.87 -3.59 3.64
N SER A 89 9.76 -2.87 3.45
CA SER A 89 9.45 -1.65 4.22
C SER A 89 8.10 -1.73 4.95
N ASN A 90 7.51 -2.94 5.00
CA ASN A 90 6.14 -3.21 5.42
C ASN A 90 6.05 -4.35 6.45
N PRO A 91 6.70 -4.23 7.64
CA PRO A 91 6.78 -5.32 8.62
C PRO A 91 5.42 -5.86 9.08
N THR A 92 4.38 -5.02 9.14
CA THR A 92 3.02 -5.48 9.48
C THR A 92 2.47 -6.43 8.42
N TRP A 93 2.68 -6.13 7.14
CA TRP A 93 2.24 -6.98 6.03
C TRP A 93 3.03 -8.28 5.98
N LEU A 94 4.35 -8.19 6.14
CA LEU A 94 5.23 -9.36 6.27
C LEU A 94 4.76 -10.30 7.38
N ALA A 95 4.43 -9.76 8.57
CA ALA A 95 3.95 -10.57 9.69
C ALA A 95 2.63 -11.30 9.37
N LEU A 96 1.70 -10.65 8.67
CA LEU A 96 0.43 -11.26 8.23
C LEU A 96 0.67 -12.38 7.21
N LEU A 97 1.58 -12.18 6.26
CA LEU A 97 1.93 -13.21 5.28
C LEU A 97 2.67 -14.38 5.93
N ALA A 98 3.61 -14.11 6.85
CA ALA A 98 4.30 -15.15 7.61
C ALA A 98 3.33 -15.96 8.48
N LEU A 99 2.34 -15.31 9.11
CA LEU A 99 1.28 -16.00 9.83
C LEU A 99 0.44 -16.87 8.89
N GLY A 100 0.14 -16.38 7.68
CA GLY A 100 -0.51 -17.16 6.63
C GLY A 100 0.31 -18.40 6.26
N ALA A 101 1.63 -18.26 6.13
CA ALA A 101 2.52 -19.39 5.85
C ALA A 101 2.55 -20.40 7.02
N LEU A 102 2.65 -19.94 8.26
CA LEU A 102 2.61 -20.81 9.45
C LEU A 102 1.29 -21.58 9.59
N THR A 103 0.18 -21.02 9.09
CA THR A 103 -1.16 -21.65 9.15
C THR A 103 -1.53 -22.45 7.90
N GLY A 104 -0.60 -22.58 6.92
CA GLY A 104 -0.83 -23.36 5.69
C GLY A 104 -1.71 -22.65 4.65
N LEU A 105 -1.93 -21.34 4.79
CA LEU A 105 -2.75 -20.54 3.88
C LEU A 105 -1.93 -19.80 2.82
N PHE A 106 -0.61 -19.80 2.93
CA PHE A 106 0.31 -19.08 2.06
C PHE A 106 1.57 -19.91 1.79
N ASP A 107 1.97 -20.00 0.52
CA ASP A 107 3.20 -20.67 0.05
C ASP A 107 3.29 -22.18 0.36
N HIS A 108 2.15 -22.88 0.36
CA HIS A 108 2.07 -24.35 0.54
C HIS A 108 1.56 -25.07 -0.70
N GLY A 109 0.89 -24.38 -1.63
CA GLY A 109 0.36 -25.02 -2.83
C GLY A 109 -0.80 -24.25 -3.45
N THR A 110 -1.94 -24.89 -3.59
CA THR A 110 -3.13 -24.30 -4.19
C THR A 110 -4.35 -24.43 -3.27
N ILE A 111 -5.19 -23.41 -3.28
CA ILE A 111 -6.49 -23.38 -2.60
C ILE A 111 -7.54 -23.14 -3.68
N PHE A 112 -8.51 -24.05 -3.83
CA PHE A 112 -9.50 -24.04 -4.93
C PHE A 112 -8.87 -24.00 -6.33
N GLY A 113 -7.70 -24.61 -6.51
CA GLY A 113 -6.98 -24.62 -7.78
C GLY A 113 -6.22 -23.33 -8.11
N ILE A 114 -6.24 -22.34 -7.23
CA ILE A 114 -5.48 -21.09 -7.36
C ILE A 114 -4.25 -21.18 -6.45
N PRO A 115 -3.05 -20.81 -6.91
CA PRO A 115 -1.88 -20.73 -6.05
C PRO A 115 -2.15 -19.86 -4.83
N ASP A 116 -1.78 -20.35 -3.66
CA ASP A 116 -2.06 -19.66 -2.40
C ASP A 116 -1.30 -18.33 -2.27
N TYR A 117 -0.11 -18.20 -2.91
CA TYR A 117 0.60 -16.93 -2.98
C TYR A 117 -0.14 -15.86 -3.81
N VAL A 118 -1.12 -16.25 -4.63
CA VAL A 118 -2.06 -15.35 -5.31
C VAL A 118 -3.31 -15.13 -4.47
N LEU A 119 -3.94 -16.22 -4.02
CA LEU A 119 -5.25 -16.17 -3.38
C LEU A 119 -5.20 -15.52 -1.99
N PHE A 120 -4.23 -15.89 -1.16
CA PHE A 120 -4.17 -15.44 0.22
C PHE A 120 -4.01 -13.92 0.35
N PRO A 121 -3.01 -13.26 -0.28
CA PRO A 121 -2.87 -11.80 -0.18
C PRO A 121 -4.05 -11.05 -0.78
N LYS A 122 -4.66 -11.53 -1.88
CA LYS A 122 -5.87 -10.92 -2.46
C LYS A 122 -7.07 -11.07 -1.55
N ALA A 123 -7.31 -12.25 -0.98
CA ALA A 123 -8.39 -12.49 -0.03
C ALA A 123 -8.24 -11.62 1.21
N LEU A 124 -7.02 -11.53 1.77
CA LEU A 124 -6.71 -10.63 2.88
C LEU A 124 -6.98 -9.17 2.52
N GLY A 125 -6.65 -8.75 1.31
CA GLY A 125 -6.96 -7.41 0.79
C GLY A 125 -8.47 -7.14 0.76
N ILE A 126 -9.28 -8.08 0.31
CA ILE A 126 -10.76 -7.96 0.29
C ILE A 126 -11.33 -7.96 1.72
N VAL A 127 -10.79 -8.77 2.63
CA VAL A 127 -11.17 -8.71 4.06
C VAL A 127 -10.86 -7.33 4.64
N CYS A 128 -9.70 -6.76 4.35
CA CYS A 128 -9.36 -5.39 4.75
C CYS A 128 -10.37 -4.36 4.20
N CYS A 129 -10.87 -4.51 2.97
CA CYS A 129 -11.93 -3.64 2.43
C CYS A 129 -13.23 -3.76 3.24
N GLY A 130 -13.61 -4.95 3.66
CA GLY A 130 -14.74 -5.16 4.56
C GLY A 130 -14.56 -4.43 5.89
N VAL A 131 -13.35 -4.46 6.45
CA VAL A 131 -13.00 -3.71 7.67
C VAL A 131 -13.05 -2.20 7.42
N VAL A 132 -12.47 -1.70 6.31
CA VAL A 132 -12.55 -0.27 5.91
C VAL A 132 -14.00 0.19 5.82
N LEU A 133 -14.88 -0.55 5.13
CA LEU A 133 -16.30 -0.19 5.01
C LEU A 133 -17.04 -0.28 6.35
N THR A 134 -16.63 -1.19 7.24
CA THR A 134 -17.16 -1.25 8.61
C THR A 134 -16.77 0.00 9.41
N LEU A 135 -15.53 0.45 9.31
CA LEU A 135 -15.06 1.69 9.91
C LEU A 135 -15.77 2.91 9.31
N CYS A 136 -15.95 2.93 7.98
CA CYS A 136 -16.75 3.95 7.29
C CYS A 136 -18.19 4.00 7.81
N TYR A 137 -18.84 2.83 8.01
CA TYR A 137 -20.17 2.78 8.60
C TYR A 137 -20.20 3.36 10.01
N PHE A 138 -19.23 3.04 10.87
CA PHE A 138 -19.18 3.60 12.21
C PHE A 138 -18.94 5.10 12.23
N THR A 139 -18.17 5.64 11.29
CA THR A 139 -17.97 7.09 11.11
C THR A 139 -19.26 7.74 10.60
N ALA A 140 -19.88 7.18 9.57
CA ALA A 140 -21.12 7.66 9.00
C ALA A 140 -22.27 7.67 10.03
N LYS A 141 -22.32 6.66 10.93
CA LYS A 141 -23.33 6.57 12.00
C LYS A 141 -23.32 7.78 12.94
N VAL A 142 -22.20 8.45 13.07
CA VAL A 142 -22.05 9.66 13.89
C VAL A 142 -22.41 10.90 13.10
N LEU A 143 -22.02 10.97 11.83
CA LEU A 143 -22.07 12.19 11.02
C LEU A 143 -23.38 12.37 10.26
N THR A 144 -24.08 11.29 9.87
CA THR A 144 -25.29 11.37 9.04
C THR A 144 -26.43 10.52 9.58
N ARG A 145 -27.68 10.93 9.26
CA ARG A 145 -28.89 10.13 9.56
C ARG A 145 -29.03 8.89 8.68
N ARG A 146 -28.25 8.80 7.56
CA ARG A 146 -28.33 7.72 6.57
C ARG A 146 -27.02 6.92 6.46
N PRO A 147 -26.51 6.35 7.57
CA PRO A 147 -25.18 5.73 7.57
C PRO A 147 -25.03 4.57 6.58
N ARG A 148 -26.10 3.79 6.34
CA ARG A 148 -26.09 2.67 5.38
C ARG A 148 -25.92 3.18 3.96
N LEU A 149 -26.66 4.24 3.60
CA LEU A 149 -26.58 4.84 2.27
C LEU A 149 -25.19 5.48 2.05
N ALA A 150 -24.68 6.20 3.05
CA ALA A 150 -23.33 6.75 3.01
C ALA A 150 -22.26 5.64 2.80
N THR A 151 -22.39 4.50 3.50
CA THR A 151 -21.49 3.35 3.34
C THR A 151 -21.61 2.71 1.96
N LEU A 152 -22.82 2.57 1.41
CA LEU A 152 -23.03 2.06 0.05
C LEU A 152 -22.41 2.99 -1.01
N ILE A 153 -22.60 4.30 -0.87
CA ILE A 153 -21.99 5.29 -1.77
C ILE A 153 -20.46 5.22 -1.68
N THR A 154 -19.91 5.13 -0.47
CA THR A 154 -18.46 4.96 -0.25
C THR A 154 -17.96 3.69 -0.92
N GLY A 155 -18.61 2.54 -0.66
CA GLY A 155 -18.23 1.25 -1.26
C GLY A 155 -18.35 1.24 -2.78
N GLY A 156 -19.42 1.83 -3.33
CA GLY A 156 -19.62 1.97 -4.78
C GLY A 156 -18.56 2.87 -5.43
N ALA A 157 -18.21 4.00 -4.80
CA ALA A 157 -17.17 4.90 -5.28
C ALA A 157 -15.79 4.21 -5.30
N LEU A 158 -15.44 3.48 -4.22
CA LEU A 158 -14.19 2.72 -4.15
C LEU A 158 -14.16 1.57 -5.17
N ALA A 159 -15.27 0.86 -5.32
CA ALA A 159 -15.40 -0.21 -6.31
C ALA A 159 -15.30 0.29 -7.76
N ALA A 160 -15.75 1.51 -8.04
CA ALA A 160 -15.66 2.11 -9.38
C ALA A 160 -14.25 2.59 -9.74
N MET A 161 -13.36 2.77 -8.76
CA MET A 161 -12.05 3.43 -8.91
C MET A 161 -10.93 2.41 -9.14
N PRO A 162 -10.35 2.30 -10.36
CA PRO A 162 -9.27 1.35 -10.67
C PRO A 162 -8.06 1.51 -9.76
N SER A 163 -7.59 2.74 -9.53
CA SER A 163 -6.47 3.04 -8.65
C SER A 163 -6.61 2.40 -7.26
N PHE A 164 -7.80 2.46 -6.65
CA PHE A 164 -8.04 1.80 -5.38
C PHE A 164 -8.00 0.28 -5.52
N VAL A 165 -8.77 -0.27 -6.47
CA VAL A 165 -8.95 -1.73 -6.59
C VAL A 165 -7.67 -2.45 -7.01
N ILE A 166 -6.91 -1.89 -7.94
CA ILE A 166 -5.62 -2.44 -8.39
C ILE A 166 -4.70 -2.66 -7.18
N TRP A 167 -4.53 -1.64 -6.34
CA TRP A 167 -3.62 -1.73 -5.20
C TRP A 167 -4.16 -2.57 -4.06
N ILE A 168 -5.47 -2.77 -3.96
CA ILE A 168 -6.06 -3.74 -3.01
C ILE A 168 -5.71 -5.19 -3.40
N VAL A 169 -5.66 -5.50 -4.70
CA VAL A 169 -5.44 -6.87 -5.19
C VAL A 169 -4.02 -7.12 -5.72
N SER A 170 -3.10 -6.19 -5.54
CA SER A 170 -1.72 -6.25 -6.03
C SER A 170 -0.80 -7.22 -5.30
N GLY A 171 -1.17 -7.64 -4.09
CA GLY A 171 -0.30 -8.38 -3.17
C GLY A 171 0.49 -7.49 -2.20
N LEU A 172 0.46 -6.17 -2.38
CA LEU A 172 1.13 -5.19 -1.53
C LEU A 172 0.31 -4.82 -0.29
N GLU A 173 0.90 -4.05 0.62
CA GLU A 173 0.40 -3.67 1.95
C GLU A 173 -0.72 -2.62 1.97
N ASN A 174 -1.07 -2.06 0.82
CA ASN A 174 -2.07 -0.99 0.69
C ASN A 174 -3.41 -1.27 1.42
N PRO A 175 -3.97 -2.51 1.40
CA PRO A 175 -5.22 -2.80 2.08
C PRO A 175 -5.18 -2.58 3.58
N ILE A 176 -4.17 -3.11 4.27
CA ILE A 176 -4.03 -2.97 5.72
C ILE A 176 -3.66 -1.54 6.11
N TYR A 177 -2.92 -0.84 5.26
CA TYR A 177 -2.64 0.58 5.43
C TYR A 177 -3.92 1.41 5.44
N ALA A 178 -4.83 1.17 4.48
CA ALA A 178 -6.15 1.81 4.46
C ALA A 178 -6.97 1.53 5.72
N VAL A 179 -6.89 0.32 6.29
CA VAL A 179 -7.55 -0.02 7.56
C VAL A 179 -7.06 0.87 8.70
N PHE A 180 -5.74 0.99 8.88
CA PHE A 180 -5.18 1.81 9.96
C PHE A 180 -5.57 3.28 9.84
N VAL A 181 -5.43 3.86 8.64
CA VAL A 181 -5.74 5.28 8.42
C VAL A 181 -7.24 5.57 8.58
N THR A 182 -8.12 4.70 8.04
CA THR A 182 -9.56 4.82 8.24
C THR A 182 -9.94 4.61 9.71
N GLY A 183 -9.22 3.72 10.40
CA GLY A 183 -9.36 3.48 11.84
C GLY A 183 -9.08 4.73 12.67
N ILE A 184 -7.99 5.45 12.39
CA ILE A 184 -7.65 6.73 13.02
C ILE A 184 -8.79 7.73 12.82
N ALA A 185 -9.24 7.93 11.58
CA ALA A 185 -10.34 8.84 11.26
C ALA A 185 -11.63 8.47 12.01
N THR A 186 -11.95 7.18 12.10
CA THR A 186 -13.12 6.67 12.82
C THR A 186 -13.04 6.94 14.32
N VAL A 187 -11.91 6.63 14.94
CA VAL A 187 -11.69 6.84 16.39
C VAL A 187 -11.81 8.32 16.74
N LEU A 188 -11.14 9.19 15.99
CA LEU A 188 -11.15 10.64 16.23
C LEU A 188 -12.56 11.23 16.02
N THR A 189 -13.21 10.93 14.90
CA THR A 189 -14.57 11.43 14.59
C THR A 189 -15.57 11.04 15.67
N ARG A 190 -15.54 9.78 16.11
CA ARG A 190 -16.47 9.30 17.15
C ARG A 190 -16.16 9.88 18.53
N ALA A 191 -14.88 10.02 18.87
CA ALA A 191 -14.47 10.57 20.15
C ALA A 191 -14.88 12.04 20.30
N ILE A 192 -14.75 12.84 19.24
CA ILE A 192 -15.21 14.24 19.23
C ILE A 192 -16.73 14.31 19.42
N ALA A 193 -17.48 13.46 18.72
CA ALA A 193 -18.95 13.48 18.77
C ALA A 193 -19.54 13.19 20.16
N VAL A 194 -18.80 12.46 21.01
CA VAL A 194 -19.25 12.07 22.36
C VAL A 194 -18.42 12.75 23.46
N ASP A 195 -17.71 13.84 23.13
CA ASP A 195 -16.82 14.62 24.04
C ASP A 195 -15.81 13.74 24.82
N ARG A 196 -15.23 12.74 24.13
CA ARG A 196 -14.22 11.82 24.70
C ARG A 196 -12.86 11.91 23.99
N LEU A 197 -12.60 13.01 23.28
CA LEU A 197 -11.34 13.19 22.55
C LEU A 197 -10.13 13.06 23.50
N LEU A 198 -10.16 13.72 24.64
CA LEU A 198 -9.06 13.71 25.62
C LEU A 198 -9.04 12.47 26.53
N ASN A 199 -9.91 11.47 26.28
CA ASN A 199 -9.86 10.22 27.05
C ASN A 199 -8.57 9.45 26.71
N PRO A 200 -7.81 8.97 27.74
CA PRO A 200 -6.56 8.23 27.50
C PRO A 200 -6.71 7.02 26.59
N ARG A 201 -7.85 6.32 26.63
CA ARG A 201 -8.11 5.18 25.73
C ARG A 201 -8.22 5.62 24.27
N THR A 202 -8.87 6.77 24.01
CA THR A 202 -8.95 7.36 22.67
C THR A 202 -7.57 7.73 22.14
N ALA A 203 -6.79 8.44 22.97
CA ALA A 203 -5.44 8.87 22.64
C ALA A 203 -4.53 7.65 22.36
N LEU A 204 -4.52 6.66 23.26
CA LEU A 204 -3.74 5.43 23.10
C LEU A 204 -4.15 4.67 21.82
N THR A 205 -5.46 4.50 21.57
CA THR A 205 -5.94 3.79 20.37
C THR A 205 -5.52 4.51 19.08
N ALA A 206 -5.61 5.85 19.05
CA ALA A 206 -5.16 6.64 17.91
C ALA A 206 -3.64 6.49 17.68
N GLY A 207 -2.84 6.52 18.76
CA GLY A 207 -1.39 6.29 18.70
C GLY A 207 -1.02 4.89 18.22
N LEU A 208 -1.69 3.84 18.71
CA LEU A 208 -1.46 2.46 18.28
C LEU A 208 -1.83 2.24 16.81
N LEU A 209 -2.94 2.83 16.34
CA LEU A 209 -3.32 2.78 14.91
C LEU A 209 -2.31 3.52 14.05
N ALA A 210 -1.78 4.65 14.51
CA ALA A 210 -0.72 5.38 13.83
C ALA A 210 0.59 4.57 13.77
N ALA A 211 0.94 3.84 14.85
CA ALA A 211 2.06 2.92 14.85
C ALA A 211 1.85 1.78 13.83
N GLY A 212 0.65 1.20 13.78
CA GLY A 212 0.28 0.22 12.75
C GLY A 212 0.44 0.78 11.34
N ALA A 213 0.03 2.03 11.09
CA ALA A 213 0.24 2.69 9.80
C ALA A 213 1.74 2.86 9.47
N GLY A 214 2.56 3.35 10.43
CA GLY A 214 4.00 3.52 10.26
C GLY A 214 4.77 2.21 10.09
N LEU A 215 4.33 1.13 10.75
CA LEU A 215 4.86 -0.22 10.58
C LEU A 215 4.35 -0.91 9.30
N THR A 216 3.36 -0.34 8.64
CA THR A 216 2.88 -0.83 7.34
C THR A 216 3.58 -0.13 6.19
N ARG A 217 3.84 1.18 6.33
CA ARG A 217 4.53 1.98 5.32
C ARG A 217 5.31 3.12 5.98
N PRO A 218 6.50 3.45 5.49
CA PRO A 218 7.30 4.53 6.07
C PRO A 218 6.57 5.89 6.12
N ASP A 219 5.77 6.20 5.09
CA ASP A 219 4.94 7.41 5.04
C ASP A 219 3.81 7.43 6.08
N GLY A 220 3.46 6.28 6.64
CA GLY A 220 2.46 6.15 7.70
C GLY A 220 2.84 6.83 9.03
N VAL A 221 4.11 7.14 9.23
CA VAL A 221 4.58 7.90 10.41
C VAL A 221 3.91 9.27 10.54
N ILE A 222 3.49 9.89 9.43
CA ILE A 222 2.80 11.19 9.44
C ILE A 222 1.53 11.17 10.31
N TYR A 223 0.87 10.02 10.43
CA TYR A 223 -0.36 9.88 11.20
C TYR A 223 -0.14 9.90 12.72
N ALA A 224 1.11 9.82 13.20
CA ALA A 224 1.44 10.09 14.61
C ALA A 224 1.00 11.49 15.03
N GLY A 225 0.99 12.45 14.09
CA GLY A 225 0.49 13.80 14.29
C GLY A 225 -1.05 13.93 14.28
N ALA A 226 -1.80 12.94 13.82
CA ALA A 226 -3.24 13.09 13.59
C ALA A 226 -4.02 13.42 14.87
N PHE A 227 -3.79 12.67 15.95
CA PHE A 227 -4.43 12.95 17.25
C PHE A 227 -4.01 14.32 17.79
N VAL A 228 -2.71 14.64 17.74
CA VAL A 228 -2.15 15.89 18.25
C VAL A 228 -2.76 17.08 17.53
N LEU A 229 -2.81 17.05 16.19
CA LEU A 229 -3.41 18.14 15.40
C LEU A 229 -4.88 18.33 15.74
N VAL A 230 -5.65 17.24 15.84
CA VAL A 230 -7.07 17.32 16.23
C VAL A 230 -7.22 17.85 17.64
N ALA A 231 -6.40 17.40 18.61
CA ALA A 231 -6.45 17.88 19.99
C ALA A 231 -6.14 19.38 20.09
N LEU A 232 -5.20 19.87 19.28
CA LEU A 232 -4.84 21.29 19.20
C LEU A 232 -5.96 22.14 18.58
N LEU A 233 -6.71 21.63 17.60
CA LEU A 233 -7.88 22.33 17.04
C LEU A 233 -8.98 22.56 18.07
N PHE A 234 -9.07 21.71 19.10
CA PHE A 234 -10.03 21.81 20.20
C PHE A 234 -9.40 22.26 21.51
N LEU A 235 -8.21 22.88 21.47
CA LEU A 235 -7.48 23.32 22.66
C LEU A 235 -8.30 24.38 23.42
N ARG A 236 -8.50 24.14 24.70
CA ARG A 236 -9.17 25.05 25.63
C ARG A 236 -8.23 25.40 26.78
N ARG A 237 -8.21 26.66 27.16
CA ARG A 237 -7.33 27.17 28.25
C ARG A 237 -7.53 26.41 29.56
N ASP A 238 -8.78 26.06 29.88
CA ASP A 238 -9.15 25.30 31.08
C ASP A 238 -8.76 23.81 31.04
N ARG A 239 -8.35 23.28 29.87
CA ARG A 239 -8.01 21.85 29.64
C ARG A 239 -6.61 21.62 29.09
N ILE A 240 -5.70 22.62 29.16
CA ILE A 240 -4.34 22.49 28.58
C ILE A 240 -3.61 21.27 29.14
N GLY A 241 -3.65 21.06 30.47
CA GLY A 241 -2.99 19.91 31.11
C GLY A 241 -3.55 18.58 30.66
N GLN A 242 -4.89 18.44 30.52
CA GLN A 242 -5.52 17.23 30.03
C GLN A 242 -5.17 16.98 28.54
N THR A 243 -5.12 18.05 27.74
CA THR A 243 -4.73 17.96 26.33
C THR A 243 -3.29 17.51 26.19
N ALA A 244 -2.37 18.08 27.00
CA ALA A 244 -0.97 17.68 27.00
C ALA A 244 -0.79 16.20 27.39
N ILE A 245 -1.47 15.73 28.43
CA ILE A 245 -1.43 14.32 28.85
C ILE A 245 -1.99 13.41 27.74
N ALA A 246 -3.13 13.76 27.12
CA ALA A 246 -3.70 12.98 26.05
C ALA A 246 -2.77 12.93 24.83
N CYS A 247 -2.13 14.03 24.45
CA CYS A 247 -1.11 14.06 23.41
C CYS A 247 0.08 13.16 23.74
N LEU A 248 0.60 13.22 24.97
CA LEU A 248 1.68 12.35 25.43
C LEU A 248 1.29 10.87 25.36
N VAL A 249 0.07 10.52 25.78
CA VAL A 249 -0.45 9.13 25.68
C VAL A 249 -0.54 8.68 24.21
N SER A 250 -1.00 9.55 23.31
CA SER A 250 -1.06 9.20 21.87
C SER A 250 0.34 9.02 21.28
N VAL A 251 1.26 9.95 21.59
CA VAL A 251 2.65 9.84 21.15
C VAL A 251 3.31 8.59 21.72
N ALA A 252 3.10 8.25 22.98
CA ALA A 252 3.61 7.03 23.60
C ALA A 252 3.02 5.78 22.94
N GLY A 253 1.70 5.79 22.63
CA GLY A 253 1.03 4.71 21.88
C GLY A 253 1.61 4.48 20.50
N PHE A 254 2.14 5.50 19.85
CA PHE A 254 2.91 5.39 18.62
C PHE A 254 4.36 4.99 18.88
N ALA A 255 5.06 5.73 19.75
CA ALA A 255 6.52 5.65 19.87
C ALA A 255 6.99 4.33 20.50
N VAL A 256 6.21 3.73 21.40
CA VAL A 256 6.60 2.46 22.04
C VAL A 256 6.66 1.32 21.04
N PRO A 257 5.59 0.95 20.29
CA PRO A 257 5.67 -0.17 19.34
C PRO A 257 6.56 0.18 18.14
N TYR A 258 6.56 1.41 17.65
CA TYR A 258 7.42 1.81 16.54
C TYR A 258 8.89 1.84 16.96
N GLY A 259 9.20 2.35 18.14
CA GLY A 259 10.55 2.36 18.74
C GLY A 259 11.06 0.95 19.05
N ALA A 260 10.21 0.04 19.50
CA ALA A 260 10.56 -1.37 19.67
C ALA A 260 10.99 -2.01 18.34
N TYR A 261 10.28 -1.68 17.24
CA TYR A 261 10.68 -2.13 15.92
C TYR A 261 11.99 -1.48 15.45
N LEU A 262 12.21 -0.20 15.73
CA LEU A 262 13.51 0.45 15.44
C LEU A 262 14.66 -0.20 16.22
N ALA A 263 14.46 -0.58 17.47
CA ALA A 263 15.43 -1.30 18.26
C ALA A 263 15.72 -2.69 17.66
N TYR A 264 14.67 -3.44 17.29
CA TYR A 264 14.81 -4.70 16.56
C TYR A 264 15.59 -4.51 15.25
N ARG A 265 15.26 -3.49 14.46
CA ARG A 265 15.95 -3.16 13.20
C ARG A 265 17.43 -2.89 13.42
N TRP A 266 17.75 -2.10 14.45
CA TRP A 266 19.14 -1.81 14.80
C TRP A 266 19.93 -3.07 15.19
N VAL A 267 19.34 -3.93 16.03
CA VAL A 267 20.00 -5.17 16.48
C VAL A 267 20.17 -6.16 15.31
N THR A 268 19.19 -6.27 14.42
CA THR A 268 19.19 -7.30 13.37
C THR A 268 19.93 -6.86 12.10
N PHE A 269 19.73 -5.60 11.68
CA PHE A 269 20.24 -5.11 10.39
C PHE A 269 21.31 -4.03 10.55
N HIS A 270 21.61 -3.59 11.78
CA HIS A 270 22.54 -2.50 12.09
C HIS A 270 22.21 -1.17 11.39
N ARG A 271 20.92 -0.93 11.14
CA ARG A 271 20.38 0.27 10.46
C ARG A 271 19.09 0.73 11.15
N LEU A 272 18.78 2.04 11.07
CA LEU A 272 17.50 2.61 11.55
C LEU A 272 16.51 2.83 10.40
N ILE A 273 16.98 2.84 9.16
CA ILE A 273 16.19 3.07 7.95
C ILE A 273 16.17 1.76 7.15
N PRO A 274 15.02 1.34 6.61
CA PRO A 274 14.96 0.12 5.79
C PRO A 274 15.83 0.26 4.55
N ASN A 275 16.43 -0.83 4.12
CA ASN A 275 17.37 -0.84 3.01
C ASN A 275 16.77 -0.30 1.72
N THR A 276 15.48 -0.59 1.49
CA THR A 276 14.70 -0.06 0.37
C THR A 276 14.61 1.47 0.33
N ALA A 277 14.59 2.13 1.50
CA ALA A 277 14.58 3.59 1.57
C ALA A 277 15.98 4.19 1.36
N VAL A 278 17.03 3.47 1.79
CA VAL A 278 18.42 3.87 1.52
C VAL A 278 18.68 3.81 0.01
N ALA A 279 18.35 2.71 -0.64
CA ALA A 279 18.58 2.54 -2.09
C ALA A 279 17.82 3.58 -2.95
N LYS A 280 16.61 4.00 -2.52
CA LYS A 280 15.78 4.95 -3.27
C LYS A 280 16.21 6.41 -3.11
N ASN A 281 17.04 6.73 -2.12
CA ASN A 281 17.57 8.07 -1.86
C ASN A 281 16.53 9.20 -2.07
N GLN A 282 15.43 9.15 -1.31
CA GLN A 282 14.34 10.13 -1.47
C GLN A 282 14.85 11.55 -1.18
N PRO A 283 14.70 12.51 -2.09
CA PRO A 283 15.09 13.89 -1.86
C PRO A 283 14.22 14.54 -0.77
N LEU A 284 14.71 15.62 -0.17
CA LEU A 284 13.91 16.42 0.75
C LEU A 284 12.72 17.04 -0.02
N PRO A 285 11.52 17.05 0.60
CA PRO A 285 10.34 17.60 -0.06
C PRO A 285 10.45 19.13 -0.23
N GLU A 286 9.97 19.61 -1.38
CA GLU A 286 9.89 21.02 -1.72
C GLU A 286 8.45 21.52 -1.78
N LEU A 287 8.22 22.84 -1.71
CA LEU A 287 6.88 23.42 -1.83
C LEU A 287 6.23 23.09 -3.19
N ALA A 288 7.03 22.97 -4.24
CA ALA A 288 6.57 22.57 -5.58
C ALA A 288 5.91 21.19 -5.59
N ASP A 289 6.30 20.30 -4.68
CA ASP A 289 5.72 18.95 -4.55
C ASP A 289 4.22 18.97 -4.21
N LEU A 290 3.73 20.04 -3.55
CA LEU A 290 2.30 20.20 -3.29
C LEU A 290 1.47 20.23 -4.58
N GLY A 291 2.09 20.61 -5.73
CA GLY A 291 1.46 20.55 -7.05
C GLY A 291 1.06 19.13 -7.47
N LYS A 292 1.67 18.08 -6.91
CA LYS A 292 1.30 16.67 -7.18
C LYS A 292 -0.16 16.37 -6.83
N ALA A 293 -0.78 17.13 -5.91
CA ALA A 293 -2.20 16.98 -5.59
C ALA A 293 -3.11 17.21 -6.82
N SER A 294 -2.67 18.01 -7.80
CA SER A 294 -3.42 18.24 -9.05
C SER A 294 -3.62 16.95 -9.86
N ALA A 295 -2.68 16.01 -9.79
CA ALA A 295 -2.79 14.71 -10.44
C ALA A 295 -3.96 13.88 -9.89
N LEU A 296 -4.24 13.96 -8.57
CA LEU A 296 -5.40 13.32 -7.94
C LEU A 296 -6.71 13.93 -8.45
N VAL A 297 -6.75 15.26 -8.56
CA VAL A 297 -7.91 15.98 -9.09
C VAL A 297 -8.16 15.61 -10.56
N THR A 298 -7.10 15.55 -11.35
CA THR A 298 -7.18 15.13 -12.75
C THR A 298 -7.67 13.68 -12.86
N TYR A 299 -7.23 12.78 -11.99
CA TYR A 299 -7.62 11.37 -11.99
C TYR A 299 -9.11 11.17 -11.68
N VAL A 300 -9.63 11.82 -10.63
CA VAL A 300 -11.07 11.71 -10.31
C VAL A 300 -11.95 12.59 -11.22
N GLY A 301 -11.36 13.53 -11.94
CA GLY A 301 -12.03 14.53 -12.76
C GLY A 301 -12.41 15.79 -11.97
N TRP A 302 -12.21 16.94 -12.58
CA TRP A 302 -12.46 18.25 -11.98
C TRP A 302 -13.91 18.42 -11.48
N ALA A 303 -14.89 17.89 -12.22
CA ALA A 303 -16.29 17.95 -11.81
C ALA A 303 -16.55 17.22 -10.48
N THR A 304 -15.98 16.03 -10.30
CA THR A 304 -16.10 15.24 -9.07
C THR A 304 -15.34 15.90 -7.92
N ALA A 305 -14.13 16.43 -8.17
CA ALA A 305 -13.36 17.13 -7.15
C ALA A 305 -14.09 18.39 -6.66
N LEU A 306 -14.62 19.23 -7.57
CA LEU A 306 -15.39 20.42 -7.22
C LEU A 306 -16.69 20.07 -6.49
N LEU A 307 -17.38 19.01 -6.93
CA LEU A 307 -18.58 18.52 -6.25
C LEU A 307 -18.23 18.08 -4.81
N LEU A 308 -17.15 17.32 -4.61
CA LEU A 308 -16.73 16.87 -3.29
C LEU A 308 -16.40 18.07 -2.37
N VAL A 309 -15.62 19.03 -2.87
CA VAL A 309 -15.28 20.26 -2.12
C VAL A 309 -16.55 21.03 -1.77
N GLY A 310 -17.48 21.20 -2.72
CA GLY A 310 -18.77 21.87 -2.51
C GLY A 310 -19.65 21.15 -1.48
N LEU A 311 -19.69 19.82 -1.52
CA LEU A 311 -20.42 19.00 -0.54
C LEU A 311 -19.83 19.12 0.87
N VAL A 312 -18.51 19.06 0.99
CA VAL A 312 -17.81 19.24 2.28
C VAL A 312 -18.07 20.64 2.82
N ALA A 313 -17.93 21.68 1.99
CA ALA A 313 -18.20 23.07 2.39
C ALA A 313 -19.66 23.25 2.83
N ALA A 314 -20.63 22.72 2.06
CA ALA A 314 -22.05 22.79 2.39
C ALA A 314 -22.38 22.04 3.69
N ALA A 315 -21.75 20.89 3.95
CA ALA A 315 -21.93 20.15 5.20
C ALA A 315 -21.34 20.91 6.40
N LEU A 316 -20.17 21.53 6.23
CA LEU A 316 -19.52 22.34 7.27
C LEU A 316 -20.24 23.67 7.52
N ALA A 317 -20.94 24.22 6.53
CA ALA A 317 -21.79 25.41 6.71
C ALA A 317 -23.03 25.13 7.56
N GLN A 318 -23.49 23.86 7.67
CA GLN A 318 -24.58 23.48 8.53
C GLN A 318 -24.18 23.61 10.01
N GLN A 319 -24.94 24.38 10.78
CA GLN A 319 -24.74 24.59 12.22
C GLN A 319 -25.22 23.36 13.02
N THR A 320 -24.60 22.20 12.81
CA THR A 320 -24.99 20.95 13.46
C THR A 320 -24.05 20.62 14.61
N ARG A 321 -24.55 19.88 15.60
CA ARG A 321 -23.71 19.40 16.74
C ARG A 321 -22.56 18.49 16.30
N VAL A 322 -22.69 17.84 15.13
CA VAL A 322 -21.66 16.94 14.59
C VAL A 322 -20.60 17.64 13.74
N ARG A 323 -20.78 18.94 13.44
CA ARG A 323 -19.82 19.72 12.65
C ARG A 323 -18.36 19.59 13.15
N PRO A 324 -18.08 19.71 14.47
CA PRO A 324 -16.71 19.56 14.97
C PRO A 324 -16.10 18.18 14.67
N SER A 325 -16.94 17.14 14.62
CA SER A 325 -16.49 15.76 14.40
C SER A 325 -15.88 15.52 13.00
N PHE A 326 -16.16 16.42 12.04
CA PHE A 326 -15.48 16.37 10.73
C PHE A 326 -13.97 16.56 10.82
N ALA A 327 -13.46 17.22 11.86
CA ALA A 327 -12.01 17.32 12.07
C ALA A 327 -11.35 15.95 12.17
N GLY A 328 -12.03 14.98 12.82
CA GLY A 328 -11.56 13.60 12.91
C GLY A 328 -11.44 12.86 11.57
N LEU A 329 -12.18 13.28 10.53
CA LEU A 329 -12.10 12.75 9.18
C LEU A 329 -11.16 13.57 8.30
N LEU A 330 -11.26 14.90 8.35
CA LEU A 330 -10.57 15.79 7.43
C LEU A 330 -9.08 15.96 7.76
N VAL A 331 -8.68 15.88 9.04
CA VAL A 331 -7.27 15.95 9.42
C VAL A 331 -6.50 14.73 8.90
N PRO A 332 -6.91 13.48 9.13
CA PRO A 332 -6.27 12.33 8.51
C PRO A 332 -6.27 12.36 6.97
N LEU A 333 -7.35 12.85 6.34
CA LEU A 333 -7.40 13.04 4.88
C LEU A 333 -6.37 14.07 4.42
N GLY A 334 -6.25 15.20 5.11
CA GLY A 334 -5.23 16.22 4.84
C GLY A 334 -3.81 15.68 4.97
N LEU A 335 -3.55 14.88 6.03
CA LEU A 335 -2.26 14.20 6.21
C LEU A 335 -1.99 13.18 5.10
N ALA A 336 -3.01 12.45 4.62
CA ALA A 336 -2.87 11.55 3.49
C ALA A 336 -2.48 12.28 2.20
N VAL A 337 -3.12 13.42 1.92
CA VAL A 337 -2.78 14.26 0.75
C VAL A 337 -1.36 14.83 0.90
N LEU A 338 -1.00 15.29 2.10
CA LEU A 338 0.36 15.79 2.36
C LEU A 338 1.40 14.69 2.16
N ALA A 339 1.18 13.48 2.71
CA ALA A 339 2.06 12.33 2.50
C ALA A 339 2.24 12.01 1.01
N PHE A 340 1.16 12.00 0.24
CA PHE A 340 1.20 11.79 -1.20
C PHE A 340 2.04 12.85 -1.93
N CYS A 341 1.91 14.10 -1.53
CA CYS A 341 2.65 15.20 -2.15
C CYS A 341 4.16 15.12 -1.86
N VAL A 342 4.54 14.85 -0.59
CA VAL A 342 5.96 14.85 -0.19
C VAL A 342 6.72 13.60 -0.60
N LEU A 343 6.03 12.50 -0.92
CA LEU A 343 6.66 11.30 -1.42
C LEU A 343 7.15 11.48 -2.86
N GLN A 344 8.27 10.84 -3.20
CA GLN A 344 8.70 10.70 -4.58
C GLN A 344 7.62 9.99 -5.41
N SER A 345 7.46 10.42 -6.68
CA SER A 345 6.49 9.80 -7.58
C SER A 345 6.77 8.31 -7.75
N ASP A 346 5.71 7.50 -7.63
CA ASP A 346 5.83 6.05 -7.76
C ASP A 346 5.90 5.64 -9.23
N TRP A 347 6.91 4.86 -9.58
CA TRP A 347 7.10 4.32 -10.93
C TRP A 347 6.00 3.31 -11.33
N MET A 348 5.35 2.68 -10.37
CA MET A 348 4.31 1.67 -10.63
C MET A 348 3.02 2.26 -11.22
N GLY A 349 2.80 3.56 -11.09
CA GLY A 349 1.62 4.24 -11.62
C GLY A 349 0.35 4.04 -10.79
N GLU A 350 -0.80 4.37 -11.38
CA GLU A 350 -2.13 4.24 -10.76
C GLU A 350 -2.20 4.72 -9.31
N TYR A 351 -1.42 5.74 -8.97
CA TYR A 351 -1.47 6.46 -7.70
C TYR A 351 -1.48 5.55 -6.45
N ARG A 352 -0.58 4.57 -6.37
CA ARG A 352 -0.48 3.62 -5.26
C ARG A 352 -0.51 4.29 -3.87
N PHE A 353 0.19 5.41 -3.73
CA PHE A 353 0.28 6.14 -2.46
C PHE A 353 -0.99 6.89 -2.09
N ALA A 354 -1.96 7.00 -3.00
CA ALA A 354 -3.24 7.66 -2.75
C ALA A 354 -4.31 6.74 -2.15
N THR A 355 -4.03 5.46 -1.88
CA THR A 355 -5.01 4.50 -1.33
C THR A 355 -5.77 5.04 -0.10
N PRO A 356 -5.13 5.67 0.93
CA PRO A 356 -5.84 6.28 2.05
C PRO A 356 -6.69 7.49 1.64
N ILE A 357 -6.23 8.27 0.65
CA ILE A 357 -6.97 9.44 0.13
C ILE A 357 -8.29 8.96 -0.48
N TRP A 358 -8.25 7.89 -1.26
CA TRP A 358 -9.44 7.31 -1.89
C TRP A 358 -10.44 6.83 -0.84
N ALA A 359 -9.98 6.09 0.18
CA ALA A 359 -10.83 5.59 1.25
C ALA A 359 -11.51 6.72 2.05
N LEU A 360 -10.75 7.71 2.50
CA LEU A 360 -11.26 8.83 3.29
C LEU A 360 -12.04 9.84 2.44
N GLY A 361 -11.62 10.08 1.20
CA GLY A 361 -12.31 10.96 0.25
C GLY A 361 -13.68 10.40 -0.14
N ALA A 362 -13.77 9.10 -0.45
CA ALA A 362 -15.04 8.44 -0.74
C ALA A 362 -15.97 8.46 0.48
N LEU A 363 -15.44 8.26 1.70
CA LEU A 363 -16.20 8.38 2.94
C LEU A 363 -16.71 9.82 3.14
N ALA A 364 -15.85 10.82 2.97
CA ALA A 364 -16.24 12.22 3.06
C ALA A 364 -17.37 12.55 2.05
N GLY A 365 -17.24 12.10 0.80
CA GLY A 365 -18.26 12.26 -0.23
C GLY A 365 -19.58 11.60 0.14
N GLY A 366 -19.57 10.33 0.56
CA GLY A 366 -20.77 9.59 0.94
C GLY A 366 -21.50 10.20 2.12
N VAL A 367 -20.76 10.63 3.16
CA VAL A 367 -21.33 11.28 4.34
C VAL A 367 -21.91 12.64 3.99
N THR A 368 -21.14 13.51 3.34
CA THR A 368 -21.58 14.90 3.03
C THR A 368 -22.70 14.91 2.02
N LEU A 369 -22.70 14.02 1.03
CA LEU A 369 -23.81 13.88 0.08
C LEU A 369 -25.13 13.56 0.80
N THR A 370 -25.11 12.60 1.75
CA THR A 370 -26.33 12.26 2.50
C THR A 370 -26.77 13.37 3.44
N MET A 371 -25.86 14.13 4.03
CA MET A 371 -26.17 15.29 4.88
C MET A 371 -26.78 16.44 4.08
N VAL A 372 -26.16 16.79 2.96
CA VAL A 372 -26.65 17.86 2.07
C VAL A 372 -28.01 17.47 1.49
N TRP A 373 -28.20 16.20 1.11
CA TRP A 373 -29.48 15.68 0.66
C TRP A 373 -30.60 15.89 1.69
N ASP A 374 -30.34 15.59 2.97
CA ASP A 374 -31.33 15.71 4.03
C ASP A 374 -31.70 17.17 4.31
N ALA A 375 -30.77 18.11 4.15
CA ALA A 375 -30.99 19.55 4.33
C ALA A 375 -31.58 20.24 3.09
N ALA A 376 -31.44 19.65 1.91
CA ALA A 376 -31.81 20.27 0.63
C ALA A 376 -33.32 20.28 0.38
N ARG A 377 -33.85 21.39 -0.21
CA ARG A 377 -35.19 21.48 -0.77
C ARG A 377 -35.29 20.75 -2.11
N ALA A 378 -36.51 20.50 -2.60
CA ALA A 378 -36.75 19.72 -3.83
C ALA A 378 -35.88 20.16 -5.03
N ARG A 379 -35.88 21.45 -5.37
CA ARG A 379 -35.04 21.98 -6.48
C ARG A 379 -33.55 21.72 -6.26
N ALA A 380 -33.03 21.92 -5.04
CA ALA A 380 -31.63 21.66 -4.72
C ALA A 380 -31.28 20.15 -4.80
N ARG A 381 -32.21 19.27 -4.44
CA ARG A 381 -32.04 17.81 -4.62
C ARG A 381 -31.94 17.43 -6.09
N THR A 382 -32.76 18.03 -6.98
CA THR A 382 -32.67 17.78 -8.43
C THR A 382 -31.31 18.22 -8.97
N LEU A 383 -30.82 19.41 -8.60
CA LEU A 383 -29.49 19.89 -8.98
C LEU A 383 -28.37 19.00 -8.43
N LEU A 384 -28.51 18.52 -7.19
CA LEU A 384 -27.55 17.62 -6.57
C LEU A 384 -27.49 16.28 -7.31
N VAL A 385 -28.65 15.69 -7.67
CA VAL A 385 -28.69 14.45 -8.48
C VAL A 385 -28.04 14.68 -9.83
N LEU A 386 -28.38 15.77 -10.52
CA LEU A 386 -27.77 16.09 -11.81
C LEU A 386 -26.25 16.26 -11.69
N GLY A 387 -25.78 17.00 -10.68
CA GLY A 387 -24.35 17.17 -10.41
C GLY A 387 -23.65 15.83 -10.15
N VAL A 388 -24.22 14.96 -9.31
CA VAL A 388 -23.67 13.63 -9.01
C VAL A 388 -23.64 12.74 -10.26
N VAL A 389 -24.71 12.75 -11.06
CA VAL A 389 -24.79 11.95 -12.30
C VAL A 389 -23.77 12.42 -13.32
N VAL A 390 -23.68 13.74 -13.56
CA VAL A 390 -22.72 14.30 -14.53
C VAL A 390 -21.28 14.06 -14.06
N ALA A 391 -20.95 14.41 -12.81
CA ALA A 391 -19.61 14.21 -12.28
C ALA A 391 -19.24 12.72 -12.28
N GLY A 392 -20.14 11.85 -11.82
CA GLY A 392 -19.94 10.40 -11.82
C GLY A 392 -19.76 9.81 -13.22
N ALA A 393 -20.55 10.24 -14.20
CA ALA A 393 -20.42 9.78 -15.58
C ALA A 393 -19.04 10.16 -16.17
N LEU A 394 -18.61 11.42 -15.96
CA LEU A 394 -17.27 11.87 -16.41
C LEU A 394 -16.15 11.08 -15.75
N SER A 395 -16.21 10.87 -14.43
CA SER A 395 -15.22 10.04 -13.72
C SER A 395 -15.21 8.60 -14.20
N LEU A 396 -16.38 7.99 -14.46
CA LEU A 396 -16.48 6.61 -14.93
C LEU A 396 -15.85 6.42 -16.32
N VAL A 397 -15.92 7.41 -17.20
CA VAL A 397 -15.22 7.37 -18.50
C VAL A 397 -13.70 7.30 -18.28
N GLN A 398 -13.17 8.15 -17.39
CA GLN A 398 -11.74 8.17 -17.06
C GLN A 398 -11.31 6.86 -16.37
N PHE A 399 -12.10 6.39 -15.40
CA PHE A 399 -11.83 5.14 -14.69
C PHE A 399 -11.85 3.92 -15.62
N LYS A 400 -12.80 3.88 -16.55
CA LYS A 400 -12.83 2.83 -17.58
C LYS A 400 -11.55 2.85 -18.41
N ALA A 401 -11.12 4.01 -18.88
CA ALA A 401 -9.90 4.15 -19.65
C ALA A 401 -8.65 3.73 -18.85
N ALA A 402 -8.53 4.17 -17.59
CA ALA A 402 -7.44 3.78 -16.69
C ALA A 402 -7.41 2.27 -16.43
N GLY A 403 -8.57 1.66 -16.11
CA GLY A 403 -8.69 0.23 -15.90
C GLY A 403 -8.34 -0.59 -17.13
N GLN A 404 -8.80 -0.18 -18.31
CA GLN A 404 -8.46 -0.84 -19.58
C GLN A 404 -6.98 -0.70 -19.92
N SER A 405 -6.40 0.49 -19.74
CA SER A 405 -4.96 0.72 -19.93
C SER A 405 -4.13 -0.17 -19.02
N TRP A 406 -4.52 -0.28 -17.74
CA TRP A 406 -3.85 -1.18 -16.81
C TRP A 406 -4.00 -2.65 -17.20
N GLN A 407 -5.18 -3.09 -17.59
CA GLN A 407 -5.41 -4.47 -18.04
C GLN A 407 -4.60 -4.83 -19.29
N ALA A 408 -4.40 -3.87 -20.19
CA ALA A 408 -3.58 -4.07 -21.38
C ALA A 408 -2.08 -4.15 -21.04
N ASN A 409 -1.63 -3.36 -20.06
CA ASN A 409 -0.21 -3.20 -19.72
C ASN A 409 -0.01 -3.16 -18.19
N VAL A 410 -0.26 -4.29 -17.51
CA VAL A 410 0.02 -4.39 -16.07
C VAL A 410 1.51 -4.21 -15.79
N LYS A 411 1.82 -3.49 -14.71
CA LYS A 411 3.21 -3.24 -14.30
C LYS A 411 3.83 -4.52 -13.74
N THR A 412 5.05 -4.80 -14.11
CA THR A 412 5.97 -5.85 -13.67
C THR A 412 5.28 -6.99 -12.91
N PRO A 413 4.60 -7.92 -13.63
CA PRO A 413 3.98 -9.07 -13.00
C PRO A 413 5.04 -10.02 -12.46
N MET A 414 4.88 -10.48 -11.22
CA MET A 414 5.74 -11.49 -10.61
C MET A 414 5.99 -12.68 -11.56
N CYS A 415 4.95 -13.18 -12.24
CA CYS A 415 5.09 -14.34 -13.11
C CYS A 415 5.94 -14.09 -14.35
N VAL A 416 5.97 -12.86 -14.85
CA VAL A 416 6.88 -12.52 -15.95
C VAL A 416 8.33 -12.62 -15.46
N VAL A 417 8.63 -12.10 -14.29
CA VAL A 417 9.98 -12.16 -13.69
C VAL A 417 10.37 -13.62 -13.39
N VAL A 418 9.45 -14.39 -12.80
CA VAL A 418 9.68 -15.84 -12.57
C VAL A 418 10.03 -16.58 -13.85
N GLU A 419 9.22 -16.42 -14.91
CA GLU A 419 9.37 -17.19 -16.15
C GLU A 419 10.52 -16.68 -17.00
N ARG A 420 10.62 -15.36 -17.16
CA ARG A 420 11.64 -14.72 -17.99
C ARG A 420 13.02 -14.83 -17.37
N ASP A 421 13.15 -14.49 -16.08
CA ASP A 421 14.45 -14.34 -15.45
C ASP A 421 14.80 -15.55 -14.57
N ALA A 422 14.10 -15.79 -13.47
CA ALA A 422 14.48 -16.84 -12.52
C ALA A 422 14.60 -18.22 -13.15
N ARG A 423 13.57 -18.69 -13.89
CA ARG A 423 13.59 -20.00 -14.54
C ARG A 423 14.57 -20.08 -15.72
N THR A 424 14.76 -18.97 -16.44
CA THR A 424 15.77 -18.92 -17.49
C THR A 424 17.17 -19.06 -16.93
N MET A 425 17.51 -18.35 -15.87
CA MET A 425 18.82 -18.47 -15.22
C MET A 425 19.01 -19.83 -14.54
N ASN A 426 17.95 -20.41 -13.96
CA ASN A 426 18.02 -21.80 -13.48
C ASN A 426 18.40 -22.77 -14.59
N GLY A 427 17.80 -22.64 -15.79
CA GLY A 427 18.15 -23.46 -16.94
C GLY A 427 19.56 -23.17 -17.50
N MET A 428 20.02 -21.92 -17.44
CA MET A 428 21.42 -21.61 -17.77
C MET A 428 22.39 -22.32 -16.82
N ALA A 429 22.07 -22.39 -15.52
CA ALA A 429 22.85 -23.14 -14.54
C ALA A 429 22.85 -24.66 -14.84
N ASP A 430 21.71 -25.22 -15.25
CA ASP A 430 21.62 -26.63 -15.68
C ASP A 430 22.53 -26.91 -16.88
N ILE A 431 22.55 -26.03 -17.88
CA ILE A 431 23.41 -26.14 -19.06
C ILE A 431 24.88 -26.09 -18.66
N LEU A 432 25.24 -25.22 -17.70
CA LEU A 432 26.61 -25.11 -17.20
C LEU A 432 26.98 -26.24 -16.26
N GLY A 433 26.01 -27.03 -15.78
CA GLY A 433 26.22 -28.12 -14.82
C GLY A 433 26.70 -27.62 -13.44
N ARG A 434 26.24 -26.42 -13.02
CA ARG A 434 26.71 -25.78 -11.78
C ARG A 434 25.50 -25.32 -10.95
N ASP A 435 25.49 -25.70 -9.67
CA ASP A 435 24.45 -25.29 -8.69
C ASP A 435 24.90 -24.13 -7.77
N ASP A 436 26.18 -23.73 -7.86
CA ASP A 436 26.82 -22.70 -7.01
C ASP A 436 26.85 -21.31 -7.66
N LEU A 437 26.16 -21.14 -8.80
CA LEU A 437 26.17 -19.88 -9.54
C LEU A 437 25.45 -18.76 -8.82
N SER A 438 25.88 -17.53 -9.13
CA SER A 438 25.27 -16.29 -8.65
C SER A 438 24.73 -15.46 -9.81
N ALA A 439 23.67 -14.70 -9.52
CA ALA A 439 23.00 -13.84 -10.50
C ALA A 439 22.90 -12.40 -10.00
N GLY A 440 23.40 -11.46 -10.80
CA GLY A 440 23.13 -10.03 -10.65
C GLY A 440 21.79 -9.69 -11.27
N VAL A 441 20.83 -9.21 -10.47
CA VAL A 441 19.43 -9.04 -10.87
C VAL A 441 18.90 -7.66 -10.55
N ILE A 442 17.85 -7.25 -11.25
CA ILE A 442 17.17 -5.97 -11.02
C ILE A 442 15.75 -6.19 -10.47
N ASP A 443 14.98 -7.10 -11.08
CA ASP A 443 13.61 -7.44 -10.67
C ASP A 443 13.66 -8.55 -9.60
N LEU A 444 13.71 -8.15 -8.32
CA LEU A 444 14.05 -9.05 -7.22
C LEU A 444 12.92 -9.99 -6.79
N GLY A 445 11.65 -9.60 -7.00
CA GLY A 445 10.50 -10.30 -6.42
C GLY A 445 10.35 -11.73 -6.92
N GLY A 446 10.09 -11.94 -8.19
CA GLY A 446 9.96 -13.26 -8.81
C GLY A 446 11.25 -14.08 -8.72
N GLU A 447 12.41 -13.40 -8.77
CA GLU A 447 13.72 -14.00 -8.57
C GLU A 447 13.86 -14.64 -7.18
N SER A 448 13.51 -13.91 -6.13
CA SER A 448 13.56 -14.41 -4.74
C SER A 448 12.64 -15.60 -4.50
N MET A 449 11.58 -15.72 -5.31
CA MET A 449 10.60 -16.80 -5.18
C MET A 449 10.99 -18.06 -5.96
N ALA A 450 11.70 -17.94 -7.07
CA ALA A 450 11.87 -19.04 -8.01
C ALA A 450 13.31 -19.33 -8.45
N SER A 451 14.28 -18.45 -8.15
CA SER A 451 15.69 -18.69 -8.46
C SER A 451 16.34 -19.60 -7.41
N ARG A 452 17.13 -20.56 -7.87
CA ARG A 452 18.03 -21.35 -7.03
C ARG A 452 19.44 -20.76 -6.91
N LEU A 453 19.73 -19.74 -7.72
CA LEU A 453 21.02 -19.06 -7.75
C LEU A 453 21.13 -18.09 -6.55
N ARG A 454 22.36 -17.84 -6.13
CA ARG A 454 22.62 -16.79 -5.15
C ARG A 454 22.40 -15.42 -5.79
N LEU A 455 21.41 -14.67 -5.34
CA LEU A 455 21.06 -13.37 -5.89
C LEU A 455 21.99 -12.27 -5.36
N VAL A 456 22.44 -11.40 -6.26
CA VAL A 456 23.09 -10.12 -6.01
C VAL A 456 22.14 -9.05 -6.54
N ASP A 457 21.49 -8.35 -5.65
CA ASP A 457 20.46 -7.37 -6.00
C ASP A 457 21.08 -6.03 -6.42
N LEU A 458 21.18 -5.81 -7.73
CA LEU A 458 21.76 -4.60 -8.31
C LEU A 458 20.87 -3.35 -8.14
N ALA A 459 19.59 -3.53 -7.80
CA ALA A 459 18.69 -2.43 -7.41
C ALA A 459 18.81 -2.08 -5.91
N GLY A 460 19.57 -2.86 -5.14
CA GLY A 460 19.94 -2.54 -3.76
C GLY A 460 18.84 -2.73 -2.72
N LEU A 461 17.72 -3.36 -3.06
CA LEU A 461 16.65 -3.58 -2.08
C LEU A 461 17.04 -4.64 -1.06
N GLY A 462 17.63 -5.75 -1.53
CA GLY A 462 18.07 -6.90 -0.75
C GLY A 462 19.60 -6.96 -0.52
N ASP A 463 20.38 -6.01 -1.03
CA ASP A 463 21.82 -5.92 -0.84
C ASP A 463 22.20 -4.60 -0.15
N ALA A 464 22.79 -4.69 1.04
CA ALA A 464 23.12 -3.54 1.87
C ALA A 464 24.24 -2.68 1.28
N LYS A 465 25.22 -3.29 0.61
CA LYS A 465 26.36 -2.56 0.01
C LYS A 465 25.93 -1.80 -1.24
N ILE A 466 25.15 -2.45 -2.08
CA ILE A 466 24.61 -1.82 -3.29
C ILE A 466 23.67 -0.68 -2.91
N ALA A 467 22.80 -0.86 -1.88
CA ALA A 467 21.98 0.24 -1.36
C ALA A 467 22.81 1.44 -0.90
N ASP A 468 23.93 1.22 -0.23
CA ASP A 468 24.80 2.30 0.23
C ASP A 468 25.43 3.08 -0.92
N TYR A 469 25.79 2.41 -2.02
CA TYR A 469 26.30 3.08 -3.22
C TYR A 469 25.19 3.90 -3.92
N LEU A 470 24.02 3.30 -4.12
CA LEU A 470 22.87 3.98 -4.72
C LEU A 470 22.43 5.18 -3.87
N GLY A 471 22.34 5.02 -2.54
CA GLY A 471 21.97 6.08 -1.62
C GLY A 471 22.93 7.27 -1.58
N ARG A 472 24.17 7.10 -2.04
CA ARG A 472 25.19 8.15 -2.16
C ARG A 472 25.40 8.61 -3.60
N ASP A 473 24.66 8.06 -4.55
CA ASP A 473 24.82 8.29 -5.99
C ASP A 473 26.26 7.89 -6.47
N ASP A 474 26.89 6.93 -5.79
CA ASP A 474 28.22 6.42 -6.11
C ASP A 474 28.14 5.22 -7.06
N ILE A 475 27.75 5.50 -8.29
CA ILE A 475 27.62 4.48 -9.34
C ILE A 475 28.98 3.87 -9.72
N ALA A 476 30.07 4.61 -9.61
CA ALA A 476 31.42 4.09 -9.86
C ALA A 476 31.83 3.05 -8.81
N GLY A 477 31.60 3.35 -7.52
CA GLY A 477 31.81 2.41 -6.43
C GLY A 477 30.94 1.17 -6.54
N LEU A 478 29.68 1.30 -6.98
CA LEU A 478 28.78 0.18 -7.24
C LEU A 478 29.37 -0.77 -8.30
N ARG A 479 29.83 -0.22 -9.43
CA ARG A 479 30.48 -1.04 -10.48
C ARG A 479 31.73 -1.71 -9.98
N ASP A 480 32.57 -0.96 -9.26
CA ASP A 480 33.79 -1.53 -8.68
C ASP A 480 33.49 -2.71 -7.74
N TYR A 481 32.55 -2.53 -6.82
CA TYR A 481 32.07 -3.61 -5.94
C TYR A 481 31.53 -4.79 -6.76
N THR A 482 30.73 -4.55 -7.78
CA THR A 482 30.10 -5.61 -8.58
C THR A 482 31.15 -6.42 -9.33
N PHE A 483 32.15 -5.78 -9.95
CA PHE A 483 33.15 -6.47 -10.77
C PHE A 483 34.33 -7.04 -9.96
N THR A 484 34.61 -6.54 -8.74
CA THR A 484 35.75 -6.98 -7.96
C THR A 484 35.39 -7.88 -6.78
N VAL A 485 34.23 -7.68 -6.16
CA VAL A 485 33.80 -8.36 -4.94
C VAL A 485 32.61 -9.30 -5.19
N ALA A 486 31.49 -8.79 -5.64
CA ALA A 486 30.27 -9.58 -5.82
C ALA A 486 30.41 -10.60 -6.94
N LYS A 487 31.00 -10.22 -8.06
CA LYS A 487 31.34 -11.03 -9.25
C LYS A 487 30.22 -12.01 -9.64
N PRO A 488 28.98 -11.55 -9.91
CA PRO A 488 27.91 -12.47 -10.28
C PRO A 488 28.30 -13.25 -11.54
N ASP A 489 27.96 -14.55 -11.57
CA ASP A 489 28.25 -15.40 -12.72
C ASP A 489 27.34 -15.09 -13.90
N ILE A 490 26.10 -14.68 -13.63
CA ILE A 490 25.13 -14.24 -14.62
C ILE A 490 24.68 -12.83 -14.24
N ILE A 491 24.46 -11.96 -15.22
CA ILE A 491 23.88 -10.63 -15.01
C ILE A 491 22.68 -10.47 -15.93
N THR A 492 21.57 -9.96 -15.39
CA THR A 492 20.38 -9.59 -16.17
C THR A 492 20.09 -8.11 -16.02
N PHE A 493 19.74 -7.47 -17.14
CA PHE A 493 19.25 -6.09 -17.15
C PHE A 493 17.91 -5.99 -17.87
N ILE A 494 17.14 -5.01 -17.43
CA ILE A 494 15.86 -4.65 -18.01
C ILE A 494 15.73 -3.14 -18.11
N GLY A 495 15.14 -2.66 -19.20
CA GLY A 495 14.89 -1.23 -19.43
C GLY A 495 16.18 -0.43 -19.47
N THR A 496 16.25 0.64 -18.68
CA THR A 496 17.39 1.57 -18.66
C THR A 496 18.45 1.20 -17.63
N TRP A 497 18.32 0.11 -16.90
CA TRP A 497 19.19 -0.20 -15.76
C TRP A 497 20.65 -0.40 -16.16
N GLU A 498 20.93 -1.06 -17.29
CA GLU A 498 22.30 -1.21 -17.80
C GLU A 498 23.00 0.15 -17.96
N ALA A 499 22.32 1.08 -18.63
CA ALA A 499 22.85 2.44 -18.85
C ALA A 499 22.83 3.28 -17.56
N THR A 500 21.83 3.13 -16.70
CA THR A 500 21.71 3.82 -15.41
C THR A 500 22.87 3.45 -14.48
N LEU A 501 23.22 2.18 -14.41
CA LEU A 501 24.35 1.69 -13.65
C LEU A 501 25.69 1.86 -14.41
N GLY A 502 25.66 2.24 -15.70
CA GLY A 502 26.83 2.51 -16.52
C GLY A 502 27.70 1.28 -16.80
N PHE A 503 27.09 0.08 -16.83
CA PHE A 503 27.81 -1.16 -17.12
C PHE A 503 28.26 -1.19 -18.58
N ASP A 504 27.45 -0.66 -19.49
CA ASP A 504 27.73 -0.49 -20.91
C ASP A 504 29.02 0.32 -21.18
N ARG A 505 29.44 1.16 -20.23
CA ARG A 505 30.62 2.05 -20.33
C ARG A 505 31.82 1.53 -19.56
N ASP A 506 31.68 0.47 -18.76
CA ASP A 506 32.78 -0.10 -17.99
C ASP A 506 33.50 -1.18 -18.81
N PRO A 507 34.81 -1.00 -19.14
CA PRO A 507 35.54 -1.95 -19.98
C PRO A 507 35.59 -3.36 -19.39
N ARG A 508 35.50 -3.51 -18.05
CA ARG A 508 35.48 -4.80 -17.36
C ARG A 508 34.26 -5.61 -17.74
N PHE A 509 33.11 -4.96 -18.00
CA PHE A 509 31.91 -5.67 -18.41
C PHE A 509 32.10 -6.42 -19.73
N ALA A 510 32.63 -5.75 -20.75
CA ALA A 510 32.95 -6.38 -22.03
C ALA A 510 34.13 -7.36 -21.93
N GLN A 511 35.10 -7.10 -21.04
CA GLN A 511 36.24 -7.97 -20.83
C GLN A 511 35.86 -9.29 -20.15
N ASP A 512 35.05 -9.22 -19.08
CA ASP A 512 34.80 -10.35 -18.18
C ASP A 512 33.52 -11.12 -18.53
N TYR A 513 32.55 -10.47 -19.20
CA TYR A 513 31.25 -11.06 -19.51
C TYR A 513 31.05 -11.28 -21.00
N ALA A 514 30.39 -12.39 -21.34
CA ALA A 514 29.96 -12.71 -22.69
C ALA A 514 28.46 -12.48 -22.81
N LEU A 515 28.04 -11.90 -23.92
CA LEU A 515 26.63 -11.69 -24.24
C LEU A 515 25.96 -13.03 -24.55
N VAL A 516 24.88 -13.34 -23.84
CA VAL A 516 24.05 -14.53 -24.07
C VAL A 516 22.82 -14.16 -24.90
N TYR A 517 22.11 -13.12 -24.49
CA TYR A 517 20.92 -12.64 -25.21
C TYR A 517 20.75 -11.15 -24.99
N HIS A 518 20.34 -10.44 -26.03
CA HIS A 518 19.99 -9.02 -25.92
C HIS A 518 18.91 -8.68 -26.92
N SER A 519 17.86 -8.01 -26.47
CA SER A 519 16.79 -7.49 -27.31
C SER A 519 16.48 -6.06 -26.93
N THR A 520 16.50 -5.19 -27.93
CA THR A 520 16.02 -3.80 -27.83
C THR A 520 14.69 -3.61 -28.56
N GLN A 521 14.09 -4.71 -29.00
CA GLN A 521 12.88 -4.69 -29.79
C GLN A 521 11.68 -4.25 -28.97
N SER A 522 10.97 -3.23 -29.46
CA SER A 522 9.69 -2.81 -28.91
C SER A 522 8.59 -3.78 -29.36
N TRP A 523 7.99 -4.47 -28.40
CA TRP A 523 6.88 -5.38 -28.67
C TRP A 523 5.55 -4.68 -28.37
N PRO A 524 4.48 -4.84 -29.19
CA PRO A 524 3.17 -4.25 -28.92
C PRO A 524 2.66 -4.66 -27.53
N GLY A 525 2.26 -3.68 -26.71
CA GLY A 525 1.76 -3.92 -25.35
C GLY A 525 2.84 -4.09 -24.29
N ILE A 526 4.12 -3.95 -24.60
CA ILE A 526 5.21 -3.90 -23.62
C ILE A 526 5.40 -2.47 -23.12
N LEU A 527 5.49 -2.34 -21.80
CA LEU A 527 5.98 -1.11 -21.19
C LEU A 527 7.37 -0.76 -21.71
N LEU A 528 7.64 0.53 -21.85
CA LEU A 528 8.98 1.05 -22.26
C LEU A 528 10.12 0.45 -21.43
N SER A 529 9.86 0.07 -20.16
CA SER A 529 10.81 -0.59 -19.27
C SER A 529 11.28 -1.97 -19.73
N TYR A 530 10.56 -2.63 -20.63
CA TYR A 530 10.93 -3.96 -21.15
C TYR A 530 11.53 -3.93 -22.55
N ASN A 531 11.70 -2.73 -23.15
CA ASN A 531 12.26 -2.58 -24.48
C ASN A 531 13.76 -2.90 -24.56
N ASN A 532 14.42 -3.09 -23.43
CA ASN A 532 15.81 -3.54 -23.35
C ASN A 532 15.88 -4.68 -22.33
N VAL A 533 16.16 -5.89 -22.80
CA VAL A 533 16.33 -7.08 -21.97
C VAL A 533 17.61 -7.75 -22.38
N GLY A 534 18.50 -7.96 -21.43
CA GLY A 534 19.81 -8.54 -21.70
C GLY A 534 20.24 -9.54 -20.64
N TYR A 535 20.99 -10.55 -21.09
CA TYR A 535 21.60 -11.58 -20.27
C TYR A 535 23.07 -11.73 -20.64
N TRP A 536 23.91 -11.69 -19.66
CA TRP A 536 25.36 -11.89 -19.80
C TRP A 536 25.80 -12.97 -18.84
N VAL A 537 26.82 -13.73 -19.23
CA VAL A 537 27.47 -14.74 -18.41
C VAL A 537 28.93 -14.43 -18.27
N ARG A 538 29.49 -14.60 -17.08
CA ARG A 538 30.94 -14.40 -16.85
C ARG A 538 31.71 -15.44 -17.65
N LYS A 539 32.72 -15.00 -18.41
CA LYS A 539 33.47 -15.85 -19.37
C LYS A 539 34.14 -17.03 -18.70
N ASP A 540 34.63 -16.87 -17.48
CA ASP A 540 35.28 -17.95 -16.71
C ASP A 540 34.27 -18.99 -16.17
N ALA A 541 32.98 -18.67 -16.11
CA ALA A 541 31.94 -19.63 -15.79
C ALA A 541 31.55 -20.53 -16.97
N VAL A 542 31.97 -20.18 -18.18
CA VAL A 542 31.64 -20.91 -19.42
C VAL A 542 32.83 -21.77 -19.87
N PRO A 543 32.77 -23.10 -19.75
CA PRO A 543 33.92 -23.96 -19.98
C PRO A 543 34.35 -24.04 -21.45
N THR A 544 33.43 -23.86 -22.39
CA THR A 544 33.74 -23.98 -23.83
C THR A 544 32.86 -23.02 -24.69
N PRO A 545 33.34 -22.61 -25.89
CA PRO A 545 32.53 -21.83 -26.83
C PRO A 545 31.23 -22.54 -27.22
N ALA A 546 31.24 -23.88 -27.27
CA ALA A 546 30.04 -24.65 -27.56
C ALA A 546 28.96 -24.48 -26.48
N LYS A 547 29.36 -24.42 -25.20
CA LYS A 547 28.45 -24.13 -24.07
C LYS A 547 27.89 -22.70 -24.15
N LEU A 548 28.66 -21.72 -24.60
CA LEU A 548 28.15 -20.38 -24.83
C LEU A 548 27.07 -20.37 -25.93
N ALA A 549 27.30 -21.06 -27.05
CA ALA A 549 26.31 -21.17 -28.12
C ALA A 549 25.02 -21.88 -27.66
N GLU A 550 25.16 -22.91 -26.81
CA GLU A 550 24.02 -23.61 -26.19
C GLU A 550 23.22 -22.66 -25.30
N LEU A 551 23.88 -21.85 -24.43
CA LEU A 551 23.25 -20.83 -23.61
C LEU A 551 22.52 -19.77 -24.45
N GLN A 552 23.12 -19.29 -25.53
CA GLN A 552 22.52 -18.31 -26.43
C GLN A 552 21.25 -18.86 -27.06
N THR A 553 21.30 -20.08 -27.62
CA THR A 553 20.14 -20.76 -28.23
C THR A 553 19.03 -20.98 -27.22
N TYR A 554 19.36 -21.49 -26.03
CA TYR A 554 18.41 -21.74 -24.96
C TYR A 554 17.72 -20.44 -24.50
N THR A 555 18.52 -19.40 -24.20
CA THR A 555 18.00 -18.15 -23.66
C THR A 555 17.10 -17.44 -24.67
N GLN A 556 17.51 -17.39 -25.94
CA GLN A 556 16.69 -16.85 -27.01
C GLN A 556 15.35 -17.60 -27.13
N ALA A 557 15.39 -18.91 -27.22
CA ALA A 557 14.19 -19.74 -27.35
C ALA A 557 13.23 -19.60 -26.17
N ARG A 558 13.75 -19.29 -24.98
CA ARG A 558 12.95 -19.14 -23.78
C ARG A 558 12.41 -17.71 -23.59
N VAL A 559 13.24 -16.70 -23.75
CA VAL A 559 12.91 -15.31 -23.42
C VAL A 559 12.02 -14.67 -24.49
N GLU A 560 12.34 -14.90 -25.77
CA GLU A 560 11.66 -14.25 -26.88
C GLU A 560 10.14 -14.53 -26.93
N PRO A 561 9.64 -15.77 -26.74
CA PRO A 561 8.21 -16.03 -26.67
C PRO A 561 7.52 -15.38 -25.45
N ILE A 562 8.24 -15.15 -24.34
CA ILE A 562 7.69 -14.46 -23.17
C ILE A 562 7.50 -12.98 -23.48
N LEU A 563 8.48 -12.36 -24.13
CA LEU A 563 8.39 -10.97 -24.57
C LEU A 563 7.28 -10.75 -25.60
N GLN A 564 7.07 -11.71 -26.51
CA GLN A 564 6.02 -11.64 -27.55
C GLN A 564 4.60 -11.82 -26.99
N ARG A 565 4.40 -12.65 -25.94
CA ARG A 565 3.08 -13.02 -25.38
C ARG A 565 2.53 -12.07 -24.33
N ASN A 566 3.04 -10.91 -24.19
CA ASN A 566 2.96 -10.01 -23.07
C ASN A 566 1.59 -9.77 -22.40
N THR A 567 0.50 -9.67 -23.17
CA THR A 567 -0.82 -9.32 -22.60
C THR A 567 -1.53 -10.47 -21.88
N THR A 568 -1.36 -11.72 -22.34
CA THR A 568 -2.00 -12.89 -21.72
C THR A 568 -1.17 -13.51 -20.60
N ALA A 569 0.16 -13.44 -20.68
CA ALA A 569 1.07 -13.92 -19.63
C ALA A 569 0.95 -13.09 -18.35
N ASN A 570 0.64 -11.80 -18.48
CA ASN A 570 0.52 -10.85 -17.36
C ASN A 570 -0.61 -11.17 -16.36
N ARG A 571 -1.57 -12.01 -16.73
CA ARG A 571 -2.71 -12.39 -15.88
C ARG A 571 -2.62 -13.80 -15.30
N ARG A 572 -1.57 -14.54 -15.63
CA ARG A 572 -1.38 -15.91 -15.16
C ARG A 572 -0.74 -15.95 -13.78
N ASP A 573 -0.95 -17.06 -13.10
CA ASP A 573 -0.03 -17.50 -12.05
C ASP A 573 1.18 -18.18 -12.69
N CYS A 574 2.29 -18.26 -11.94
CA CYS A 574 3.52 -18.91 -12.38
C CYS A 574 3.51 -20.43 -12.12
N GLY A 575 2.43 -20.95 -11.58
CA GLY A 575 2.43 -22.31 -11.05
C GLY A 575 3.31 -22.45 -9.80
N PRO A 576 3.79 -23.64 -9.49
CA PRO A 576 4.67 -23.88 -8.36
C PRO A 576 5.95 -23.05 -8.43
N VAL A 577 6.33 -22.40 -7.33
CA VAL A 577 7.60 -21.69 -7.14
C VAL A 577 8.49 -22.50 -6.22
N LEU A 578 9.81 -22.27 -6.26
CA LEU A 578 10.75 -22.97 -5.38
C LEU A 578 10.54 -22.58 -3.93
N ARG A 579 10.58 -23.54 -3.03
CA ARG A 579 10.55 -23.32 -1.58
C ARG A 579 11.97 -23.38 -1.00
N PRO A 580 12.20 -22.88 0.22
CA PRO A 580 13.48 -23.03 0.87
C PRO A 580 13.96 -24.50 0.87
N GLY A 581 15.19 -24.73 0.41
CA GLY A 581 15.77 -26.06 0.29
C GLY A 581 15.40 -26.85 -0.97
N GLN A 582 14.52 -26.35 -1.83
CA GLN A 582 14.25 -26.94 -3.15
C GLN A 582 15.23 -26.39 -4.19
N THR A 583 15.84 -27.26 -4.96
CA THR A 583 16.78 -26.92 -6.04
C THR A 583 16.16 -27.07 -7.43
N ARG A 584 15.03 -27.78 -7.55
CA ARG A 584 14.32 -28.01 -8.81
C ARG A 584 12.79 -28.14 -8.57
#